data_7fa7537c1bb89e97bdce09724118a656
#
_entry.id   7fa7537c1bb89e97bdce09724118a656
#
_cell.length_a   1.000
_cell.length_b   1.000
_cell.length_c   1.000
_cell.angle_alpha   90.00
_cell.angle_beta   90.00
_cell.angle_gamma   90.00
#
_symmetry.space_group_name_H-M   'P 1'
#
loop_
_entity.id
_entity.type
_entity.pdbx_description
1 polymer ?
#
loop_
_entity_poly.entity_id
_entity_poly.type
_entity_poly.pdbx_seq_one_letter_code
_entity_poly.pdbx_strand_id
1 'polypeptide(L)'
;MEEFASAHQGSKGTGLASNPLHRYCADPDLVMIGDRWYLYCTEDGLPDWSSHAFYVYESRDLCHWTRRKILDLEQVPWWHGGQGAWAPCLLVRQGRCILYFVADGQIGQAVAPGPTGPFRAAREPFIARGDYDCLPIDPSIFVDDGDVPYLLWGNGRAYMARLSPDGLRLENDSVRSAVPDNFREAISVCRRGDIYYASWSENDTRDPNYRIRWSSAPSLDGPWTAPQVLIKADHAKGILATGHHCITCVPGRDDWIVAYHRFARDGQGDGCHREIVFAPLDFADDGAMVQVCPQVGSYWYPAQDLVTP
;
A
#
# COMPACT_ATOMS: atom_id res chain seq x y z
N MET A 1 18.82 -7.97 -31.57
CA MET A 1 18.63 -6.61 -31.07
C MET A 1 17.26 -6.17 -31.56
N GLU A 2 16.23 -6.46 -30.82
CA GLU A 2 14.88 -5.99 -31.11
C GLU A 2 14.49 -5.05 -29.98
N GLU A 3 14.24 -3.80 -30.35
CA GLU A 3 13.70 -2.76 -29.50
C GLU A 3 12.27 -3.12 -29.14
N PHE A 4 12.03 -3.43 -27.88
CA PHE A 4 10.68 -3.40 -27.34
C PHE A 4 10.26 -1.93 -27.18
N ALA A 5 9.62 -1.39 -28.22
CA ALA A 5 8.98 -0.11 -28.18
C ALA A 5 7.75 -0.20 -27.26
N SER A 6 7.84 0.42 -26.10
CA SER A 6 6.70 0.67 -25.19
C SER A 6 5.66 1.53 -25.93
N ALA A 7 4.48 0.97 -26.15
CA ALA A 7 3.37 1.62 -26.86
C ALA A 7 2.55 2.60 -25.99
N HIS A 8 3.12 3.15 -24.91
CA HIS A 8 2.46 4.17 -24.11
C HIS A 8 3.31 5.45 -24.08
N GLN A 9 3.30 6.19 -25.20
CA GLN A 9 3.72 7.59 -25.20
C GLN A 9 2.56 8.49 -24.73
N GLY A 10 2.24 8.47 -23.46
CA GLY A 10 1.51 9.55 -22.82
C GLY A 10 2.41 10.79 -22.76
N SER A 11 1.86 11.96 -23.03
CA SER A 11 2.56 13.24 -23.08
C SER A 11 3.52 13.41 -21.90
N LYS A 12 4.80 13.66 -22.22
CA LYS A 12 5.84 13.95 -21.22
C LYS A 12 5.44 15.21 -20.44
N GLY A 13 4.87 15.02 -19.28
CA GLY A 13 4.77 16.09 -18.29
C GLY A 13 6.18 16.55 -17.96
N THR A 14 6.48 17.82 -18.20
CA THR A 14 7.78 18.41 -17.89
C THR A 14 7.93 18.53 -16.38
N GLY A 15 8.94 17.90 -15.81
CA GLY A 15 9.39 18.13 -14.43
C GLY A 15 8.84 17.18 -13.37
N LEU A 16 8.72 15.89 -13.65
CA LEU A 16 8.34 14.89 -12.65
C LEU A 16 9.45 14.71 -11.61
N ALA A 17 9.13 15.09 -10.37
CA ALA A 17 9.99 14.80 -9.23
C ALA A 17 10.03 13.28 -8.97
N SER A 18 11.17 12.78 -8.50
CA SER A 18 11.29 11.38 -8.08
C SER A 18 10.39 11.05 -6.88
N ASN A 19 10.10 12.05 -6.06
CA ASN A 19 9.21 11.99 -4.92
C ASN A 19 8.03 12.95 -5.12
N PRO A 20 6.82 12.45 -5.43
CA PRO A 20 5.66 13.30 -5.72
C PRO A 20 5.20 14.12 -4.52
N LEU A 21 5.47 13.68 -3.30
CA LEU A 21 5.10 14.40 -2.09
C LEU A 21 6.16 15.43 -1.67
N HIS A 22 7.37 15.36 -2.23
CA HIS A 22 8.54 16.15 -1.79
C HIS A 22 8.82 16.01 -0.28
N ARG A 23 8.57 14.81 0.27
CA ARG A 23 8.71 14.48 1.68
C ARG A 23 9.15 13.03 1.82
N TYR A 24 9.77 12.73 2.96
CA TYR A 24 9.99 11.33 3.34
C TYR A 24 8.66 10.71 3.75
N CYS A 25 8.24 9.72 3.01
CA CYS A 25 7.03 8.95 3.24
C CYS A 25 7.21 7.52 2.74
N ALA A 26 6.52 6.58 3.39
CA ALA A 26 6.60 5.17 3.04
C ALA A 26 5.24 4.47 3.20
N ASP A 27 5.21 3.19 2.86
CA ASP A 27 4.08 2.29 3.14
C ASP A 27 2.75 2.84 2.58
N PRO A 28 2.67 3.06 1.24
CA PRO A 28 1.53 3.74 0.64
C PRO A 28 0.27 2.88 0.59
N ASP A 29 -0.87 3.50 0.87
CA ASP A 29 -2.19 3.04 0.47
C ASP A 29 -2.86 4.12 -0.39
N LEU A 30 -2.97 3.85 -1.70
CA LEU A 30 -3.52 4.78 -2.69
C LEU A 30 -4.92 4.34 -3.08
N VAL A 31 -5.92 5.15 -2.77
CA VAL A 31 -7.32 4.87 -3.08
C VAL A 31 -7.96 6.01 -3.88
N MET A 32 -8.88 5.67 -4.78
CA MET A 32 -9.71 6.65 -5.48
C MET A 32 -11.11 6.64 -4.91
N ILE A 33 -11.61 7.82 -4.49
CA ILE A 33 -12.96 8.00 -3.98
C ILE A 33 -13.62 9.16 -4.73
N GLY A 34 -14.66 8.84 -5.49
CA GLY A 34 -15.24 9.80 -6.43
C GLY A 34 -14.24 10.18 -7.52
N ASP A 35 -13.95 11.48 -7.64
CA ASP A 35 -13.01 12.06 -8.62
C ASP A 35 -11.65 12.41 -8.02
N ARG A 36 -11.31 11.86 -6.83
CA ARG A 36 -10.10 12.24 -6.09
C ARG A 36 -9.31 11.03 -5.64
N TRP A 37 -7.99 11.19 -5.69
CA TRP A 37 -7.00 10.29 -5.12
C TRP A 37 -6.73 10.68 -3.68
N TYR A 38 -6.65 9.67 -2.82
CA TYR A 38 -6.23 9.79 -1.43
C TYR A 38 -5.08 8.83 -1.19
N LEU A 39 -3.98 9.37 -0.70
CA LEU A 39 -2.80 8.59 -0.34
C LEU A 39 -2.62 8.66 1.18
N TYR A 40 -2.69 7.51 1.81
CA TYR A 40 -2.35 7.31 3.22
C TYR A 40 -0.96 6.69 3.27
N CYS A 41 -0.11 7.13 4.19
CA CYS A 41 1.25 6.62 4.28
C CYS A 41 1.87 6.88 5.66
N THR A 42 2.96 6.17 5.94
CA THR A 42 3.85 6.46 7.06
C THR A 42 4.63 7.74 6.78
N GLU A 43 4.65 8.67 7.73
CA GLU A 43 5.57 9.81 7.69
C GLU A 43 6.97 9.34 8.12
N ASP A 44 7.97 9.54 7.28
CA ASP A 44 9.35 9.16 7.49
C ASP A 44 10.26 10.37 7.78
N GLY A 45 11.58 10.13 7.85
CA GLY A 45 12.59 11.14 8.13
C GLY A 45 12.82 11.37 9.62
N LEU A 46 12.27 10.51 10.46
CA LEU A 46 12.45 10.53 11.91
C LEU A 46 13.21 9.26 12.37
N PRO A 47 14.09 9.37 13.38
CA PRO A 47 14.78 8.20 13.91
C PRO A 47 13.81 7.11 14.36
N ASP A 48 14.15 5.85 14.11
CA ASP A 48 13.40 4.68 14.57
C ASP A 48 11.90 4.70 14.18
N TRP A 49 11.57 5.31 13.03
CA TRP A 49 10.18 5.46 12.53
C TRP A 49 9.22 6.06 13.58
N SER A 50 9.69 7.08 14.30
CA SER A 50 9.00 7.65 15.45
C SER A 50 7.91 8.68 15.11
N SER A 51 7.28 8.61 13.96
CA SER A 51 6.12 9.44 13.63
C SER A 51 4.96 9.18 14.60
N HIS A 52 4.31 10.24 15.08
CA HIS A 52 3.21 10.16 16.03
C HIS A 52 1.85 10.58 15.45
N ALA A 53 1.76 10.77 14.13
CA ALA A 53 0.52 11.21 13.51
C ALA A 53 0.35 10.59 12.12
N PHE A 54 -0.91 10.42 11.74
CA PHE A 54 -1.31 10.02 10.41
C PHE A 54 -1.79 11.22 9.61
N TYR A 55 -1.45 11.20 8.33
CA TYR A 55 -1.84 12.21 7.36
C TYR A 55 -2.46 11.55 6.14
N VAL A 56 -3.36 12.27 5.49
CA VAL A 56 -3.83 11.94 4.15
C VAL A 56 -3.36 13.02 3.19
N TYR A 57 -2.99 12.58 2.00
CA TYR A 57 -2.69 13.46 0.88
C TYR A 57 -3.79 13.30 -0.15
N GLU A 58 -4.41 14.42 -0.54
CA GLU A 58 -5.51 14.48 -1.49
C GLU A 58 -5.02 15.10 -2.80
N SER A 59 -5.37 14.48 -3.94
CA SER A 59 -5.00 14.94 -5.27
C SER A 59 -6.12 14.66 -6.29
N ARG A 60 -6.15 15.43 -7.38
CA ARG A 60 -6.96 15.13 -8.57
C ARG A 60 -6.16 14.54 -9.71
N ASP A 61 -4.84 14.66 -9.67
CA ASP A 61 -3.94 14.41 -10.81
C ASP A 61 -2.68 13.62 -10.45
N LEU A 62 -2.57 13.11 -9.22
CA LEU A 62 -1.40 12.41 -8.68
C LEU A 62 -0.10 13.26 -8.68
N CYS A 63 -0.20 14.53 -9.02
CA CYS A 63 0.94 15.46 -9.09
C CYS A 63 0.88 16.53 -8.01
N HIS A 64 -0.30 17.11 -7.81
CA HIS A 64 -0.52 18.20 -6.87
C HIS A 64 -1.29 17.68 -5.67
N TRP A 65 -0.63 17.69 -4.50
CA TRP A 65 -1.15 17.09 -3.29
C TRP A 65 -1.42 18.12 -2.20
N THR A 66 -2.57 17.98 -1.55
CA THR A 66 -2.92 18.72 -0.33
C THR A 66 -2.84 17.78 0.85
N ARG A 67 -2.00 18.11 1.85
CA ARG A 67 -1.78 17.30 3.05
C ARG A 67 -2.70 17.75 4.19
N ARG A 68 -3.29 16.79 4.90
CA ARG A 68 -4.09 17.02 6.11
C ARG A 68 -3.77 15.98 7.18
N LYS A 69 -3.59 16.42 8.42
CA LYS A 69 -3.51 15.52 9.59
C LYS A 69 -4.90 14.96 9.88
N ILE A 70 -5.00 13.64 10.09
CA ILE A 70 -6.26 12.92 10.26
C ILE A 70 -6.39 12.22 11.61
N LEU A 71 -5.28 11.84 12.24
CA LEU A 71 -5.25 11.20 13.56
C LEU A 71 -3.90 11.47 14.21
N ASP A 72 -3.90 11.74 15.49
CA ASP A 72 -2.72 11.85 16.33
C ASP A 72 -2.67 10.64 17.29
N LEU A 73 -1.51 10.02 17.51
CA LEU A 73 -1.40 8.87 18.40
C LEU A 73 -1.80 9.18 19.85
N GLU A 74 -1.65 10.43 20.29
CA GLU A 74 -2.15 10.88 21.59
C GLU A 74 -3.69 10.74 21.73
N GLN A 75 -4.40 10.64 20.60
CA GLN A 75 -5.85 10.41 20.55
C GLN A 75 -6.22 8.92 20.50
N VAL A 76 -5.23 8.02 20.49
CA VAL A 76 -5.40 6.56 20.48
C VAL A 76 -5.38 6.08 21.94
N PRO A 77 -6.51 5.62 22.52
CA PRO A 77 -6.63 5.38 23.96
C PRO A 77 -5.69 4.31 24.53
N TRP A 78 -5.24 3.39 23.70
CA TRP A 78 -4.35 2.28 24.09
C TRP A 78 -2.88 2.50 23.73
N TRP A 79 -2.54 3.61 23.07
CA TRP A 79 -1.15 3.99 22.81
C TRP A 79 -0.58 4.74 24.00
N HIS A 80 0.57 4.31 24.50
CA HIS A 80 1.19 4.85 25.72
C HIS A 80 2.64 5.31 25.50
N GLY A 81 2.94 5.86 24.30
CA GLY A 81 4.27 6.38 24.00
C GLY A 81 5.23 5.34 23.44
N GLY A 82 4.70 4.23 22.90
CA GLY A 82 5.47 3.23 22.18
C GLY A 82 5.87 3.67 20.76
N GLN A 83 6.15 2.69 19.89
CA GLN A 83 6.54 2.93 18.51
C GLN A 83 5.46 3.67 17.72
N GLY A 84 5.89 4.37 16.67
CA GLY A 84 5.13 5.36 15.97
C GLY A 84 3.98 4.88 15.07
N ALA A 85 3.48 5.82 14.32
CA ALA A 85 2.35 5.68 13.41
C ALA A 85 2.81 5.12 12.07
N TRP A 86 2.41 3.86 11.72
CA TRP A 86 2.88 3.19 10.51
C TRP A 86 1.75 2.62 9.66
N ALA A 87 2.04 2.48 8.37
CA ALA A 87 1.30 1.69 7.39
C ALA A 87 -0.23 1.79 7.52
N PRO A 88 -0.81 2.98 7.36
CA PRO A 88 -2.27 3.14 7.37
C PRO A 88 -2.88 2.62 6.07
N CYS A 89 -4.04 1.95 6.15
CA CYS A 89 -4.86 1.62 4.99
C CYS A 89 -6.33 1.94 5.22
N LEU A 90 -7.06 2.22 4.14
CA LEU A 90 -8.45 2.70 4.21
C LEU A 90 -9.45 1.69 3.64
N LEU A 91 -10.53 1.48 4.36
CA LEU A 91 -11.75 0.84 3.86
C LEU A 91 -12.91 1.85 3.86
N VAL A 92 -13.60 1.96 2.73
CA VAL A 92 -14.86 2.73 2.66
C VAL A 92 -16.04 1.79 2.75
N ARG A 93 -16.91 1.96 3.75
CA ARG A 93 -18.05 1.11 4.00
C ARG A 93 -19.24 1.88 4.54
N GLN A 94 -20.44 1.64 3.98
CA GLN A 94 -21.71 2.19 4.48
C GLN A 94 -21.64 3.70 4.76
N GLY A 95 -21.01 4.46 3.84
CA GLY A 95 -20.84 5.90 3.96
C GLY A 95 -19.84 6.36 5.04
N ARG A 96 -18.98 5.45 5.52
CA ARG A 96 -17.90 5.74 6.47
C ARG A 96 -16.55 5.38 5.89
N CYS A 97 -15.54 6.04 6.40
CA CYS A 97 -14.13 5.72 6.18
C CYS A 97 -13.58 5.05 7.43
N ILE A 98 -12.98 3.89 7.27
CA ILE A 98 -12.37 3.09 8.34
C ILE A 98 -10.88 3.01 8.05
N LEU A 99 -10.09 3.59 8.92
CA LEU A 99 -8.63 3.55 8.86
C LEU A 99 -8.14 2.40 9.74
N TYR A 100 -7.42 1.45 9.16
CA TYR A 100 -6.58 0.53 9.90
C TYR A 100 -5.16 1.09 9.88
N PHE A 101 -4.47 0.99 10.99
CA PHE A 101 -3.15 1.59 11.15
C PHE A 101 -2.32 0.81 12.17
N VAL A 102 -1.03 1.06 12.18
CA VAL A 102 -0.14 0.47 13.19
C VAL A 102 0.27 1.54 14.20
N ALA A 103 0.18 1.18 15.47
CA ALA A 103 0.75 1.93 16.58
C ALA A 103 1.30 0.93 17.60
N ASP A 104 2.51 1.17 18.10
CA ASP A 104 3.20 0.28 19.04
C ASP A 104 3.24 -1.19 18.56
N GLY A 105 3.39 -1.42 17.24
CA GLY A 105 3.42 -2.76 16.64
C GLY A 105 2.13 -3.55 16.84
N GLN A 106 1.00 -2.89 16.90
CA GLN A 106 -0.36 -3.43 16.97
C GLN A 106 -1.23 -2.76 15.92
N ILE A 107 -2.21 -3.46 15.39
CA ILE A 107 -3.15 -2.86 14.44
C ILE A 107 -4.28 -2.19 15.19
N GLY A 108 -4.45 -0.91 14.95
CA GLY A 108 -5.58 -0.11 15.41
C GLY A 108 -6.65 0.07 14.34
N GLN A 109 -7.80 0.55 14.77
CA GLN A 109 -8.91 0.93 13.90
C GLN A 109 -9.44 2.31 14.32
N ALA A 110 -9.73 3.15 13.33
CA ALA A 110 -10.37 4.45 13.57
C ALA A 110 -11.44 4.71 12.50
N VAL A 111 -12.48 5.46 12.83
CA VAL A 111 -13.63 5.72 11.94
C VAL A 111 -13.83 7.21 11.76
N ALA A 112 -14.16 7.60 10.52
CA ALA A 112 -14.51 8.97 10.14
C ALA A 112 -15.69 9.01 9.16
N PRO A 113 -16.40 10.16 9.05
CA PRO A 113 -17.46 10.33 8.06
C PRO A 113 -16.93 10.51 6.62
N GLY A 114 -15.62 10.76 6.45
CA GLY A 114 -15.01 10.96 5.14
C GLY A 114 -13.50 10.73 5.14
N PRO A 115 -12.87 10.68 3.95
CA PRO A 115 -11.47 10.27 3.78
C PRO A 115 -10.45 11.21 4.43
N THR A 116 -10.82 12.45 4.68
CA THR A 116 -9.95 13.44 5.31
C THR A 116 -10.17 13.58 6.82
N GLY A 117 -10.94 12.66 7.43
CA GLY A 117 -11.21 12.65 8.87
C GLY A 117 -12.14 13.77 9.37
N PRO A 118 -12.07 14.15 10.66
CA PRO A 118 -11.17 13.58 11.66
C PRO A 118 -11.56 12.14 12.02
N PHE A 119 -10.56 11.30 12.20
CA PHE A 119 -10.76 9.92 12.61
C PHE A 119 -10.84 9.80 14.13
N ARG A 120 -11.69 8.86 14.59
CA ARG A 120 -11.80 8.49 16.01
C ARG A 120 -11.32 7.05 16.18
N ALA A 121 -10.25 6.87 16.93
CA ALA A 121 -9.70 5.56 17.23
C ALA A 121 -10.63 4.75 18.17
N ALA A 122 -10.62 3.43 17.97
CA ALA A 122 -11.23 2.48 18.88
C ALA A 122 -10.52 2.49 20.25
N ARG A 123 -11.22 1.98 21.28
CA ARG A 123 -10.69 1.97 22.65
C ARG A 123 -9.61 0.92 22.90
N GLU A 124 -9.56 -0.10 22.06
CA GLU A 124 -8.63 -1.22 22.14
C GLU A 124 -7.98 -1.43 20.76
N PRO A 125 -6.82 -2.08 20.69
CA PRO A 125 -6.27 -2.52 19.41
C PRO A 125 -7.28 -3.42 18.67
N PHE A 126 -7.28 -3.35 17.37
CA PHE A 126 -8.07 -4.24 16.52
C PHE A 126 -7.44 -5.65 16.43
N ILE A 127 -6.10 -5.69 16.37
CA ILE A 127 -5.29 -6.90 16.52
C ILE A 127 -4.11 -6.55 17.43
N ALA A 128 -4.06 -7.20 18.59
CA ALA A 128 -3.01 -6.97 19.58
C ALA A 128 -1.78 -7.87 19.35
N ARG A 129 -0.66 -7.48 19.92
CA ARG A 129 0.53 -8.36 19.97
C ARG A 129 0.19 -9.65 20.70
N GLY A 130 0.55 -10.77 20.09
CA GLY A 130 0.33 -12.10 20.65
C GLY A 130 -0.99 -12.75 20.29
N ASP A 131 -1.91 -12.05 19.60
CA ASP A 131 -3.14 -12.65 19.10
C ASP A 131 -2.84 -13.70 18.02
N TYR A 132 -1.76 -13.47 17.24
CA TYR A 132 -1.31 -14.35 16.17
C TYR A 132 0.20 -14.53 16.20
N ASP A 133 0.68 -15.59 15.55
CA ASP A 133 2.12 -15.91 15.43
C ASP A 133 2.80 -15.03 14.35
N CYS A 134 2.74 -13.72 14.54
CA CYS A 134 3.41 -12.70 13.75
C CYS A 134 3.52 -11.39 14.54
N LEU A 135 4.33 -10.44 14.08
CA LEU A 135 4.14 -9.06 14.48
C LEU A 135 2.95 -8.50 13.68
N PRO A 136 1.86 -8.06 14.33
CA PRO A 136 0.65 -7.59 13.64
C PRO A 136 0.86 -6.15 13.14
N ILE A 137 1.49 -6.03 11.98
CA ILE A 137 1.72 -4.77 11.28
C ILE A 137 1.28 -4.87 9.82
N ASP A 138 1.36 -3.78 9.10
CA ASP A 138 1.11 -3.66 7.66
C ASP A 138 -0.28 -4.16 7.25
N PRO A 139 -1.35 -3.60 7.82
CA PRO A 139 -2.68 -3.95 7.39
C PRO A 139 -2.90 -3.52 5.94
N SER A 140 -3.56 -4.38 5.16
CA SER A 140 -4.07 -4.02 3.84
C SER A 140 -5.48 -4.54 3.65
N ILE A 141 -6.24 -3.90 2.78
CA ILE A 141 -7.65 -4.24 2.52
C ILE A 141 -7.80 -4.79 1.11
N PHE A 142 -8.54 -5.88 1.01
CA PHE A 142 -9.08 -6.40 -0.24
C PHE A 142 -10.61 -6.52 -0.13
N VAL A 143 -11.33 -6.12 -1.15
CA VAL A 143 -12.78 -6.32 -1.26
C VAL A 143 -13.04 -7.18 -2.48
N ASP A 144 -13.70 -8.31 -2.30
CA ASP A 144 -14.01 -9.22 -3.40
C ASP A 144 -15.27 -8.78 -4.19
N ASP A 145 -15.57 -9.49 -5.28
CA ASP A 145 -16.73 -9.18 -6.12
C ASP A 145 -18.09 -9.42 -5.42
N GLY A 146 -18.09 -10.20 -4.35
CA GLY A 146 -19.24 -10.39 -3.47
C GLY A 146 -19.41 -9.26 -2.47
N ASP A 147 -18.62 -8.19 -2.60
CA ASP A 147 -18.59 -7.06 -1.67
C ASP A 147 -18.18 -7.45 -0.25
N VAL A 148 -17.42 -8.56 -0.10
CA VAL A 148 -16.88 -9.02 1.17
C VAL A 148 -15.51 -8.39 1.41
N PRO A 149 -15.31 -7.63 2.48
CA PRO A 149 -14.02 -7.06 2.81
C PRO A 149 -13.14 -8.07 3.55
N TYR A 150 -11.87 -8.07 3.22
CA TYR A 150 -10.82 -8.84 3.87
C TYR A 150 -9.76 -7.90 4.42
N LEU A 151 -9.25 -8.21 5.61
CA LEU A 151 -8.04 -7.62 6.16
C LEU A 151 -6.89 -8.62 5.99
N LEU A 152 -5.77 -8.12 5.51
CA LEU A 152 -4.51 -8.85 5.44
C LEU A 152 -3.50 -8.14 6.32
N TRP A 153 -2.58 -8.90 6.97
CA TRP A 153 -1.58 -8.31 7.87
C TRP A 153 -0.43 -9.26 8.15
N GLY A 154 0.61 -8.74 8.78
CA GLY A 154 1.65 -9.51 9.44
C GLY A 154 3.06 -9.26 8.94
N ASN A 155 4.02 -9.55 9.82
CA ASN A 155 5.45 -9.55 9.52
C ASN A 155 6.05 -10.87 9.98
N GLY A 156 6.85 -11.49 9.12
CA GLY A 156 7.37 -12.85 9.28
C GLY A 156 6.36 -13.94 8.93
N ARG A 157 5.08 -13.72 9.13
CA ARG A 157 3.98 -14.58 8.70
C ARG A 157 2.79 -13.71 8.30
N ALA A 158 2.20 -13.97 7.13
CA ALA A 158 1.01 -13.30 6.66
C ALA A 158 -0.26 -13.99 7.15
N TYR A 159 -1.25 -13.19 7.46
CA TYR A 159 -2.60 -13.61 7.76
C TYR A 159 -3.61 -12.89 6.88
N MET A 160 -4.75 -13.50 6.67
CA MET A 160 -5.91 -12.91 6.01
C MET A 160 -7.18 -13.38 6.72
N ALA A 161 -8.16 -12.49 6.88
CA ALA A 161 -9.48 -12.83 7.40
C ALA A 161 -10.56 -11.95 6.78
N ARG A 162 -11.78 -12.46 6.75
CA ARG A 162 -12.94 -11.63 6.43
C ARG A 162 -13.20 -10.63 7.54
N LEU A 163 -13.63 -9.47 7.15
CA LEU A 163 -14.25 -8.49 8.04
C LEU A 163 -15.77 -8.62 7.98
N SER A 164 -16.43 -8.20 9.05
CA SER A 164 -17.90 -8.02 9.03
C SER A 164 -18.31 -7.05 7.92
N PRO A 165 -19.55 -7.11 7.41
CA PRO A 165 -20.00 -6.26 6.30
C PRO A 165 -19.84 -4.75 6.53
N ASP A 166 -19.81 -4.32 7.78
CA ASP A 166 -19.56 -2.93 8.17
C ASP A 166 -18.06 -2.59 8.32
N GLY A 167 -17.17 -3.59 8.20
CA GLY A 167 -15.72 -3.45 8.36
C GLY A 167 -15.25 -3.28 9.80
N LEU A 168 -16.10 -3.42 10.80
CA LEU A 168 -15.74 -3.06 12.18
C LEU A 168 -15.30 -4.24 13.04
N ARG A 169 -15.40 -5.46 12.56
CA ARG A 169 -15.00 -6.67 13.30
C ARG A 169 -14.30 -7.66 12.39
N LEU A 170 -13.37 -8.40 12.96
CA LEU A 170 -12.77 -9.56 12.32
C LEU A 170 -13.69 -10.77 12.48
N GLU A 171 -13.91 -11.52 11.40
CA GLU A 171 -14.58 -12.82 11.48
C GLU A 171 -13.56 -13.89 11.82
N ASN A 172 -13.38 -14.17 13.11
CA ASN A 172 -12.31 -15.02 13.64
C ASN A 172 -12.28 -16.43 13.00
N ASP A 173 -13.44 -16.99 12.66
CA ASP A 173 -13.53 -18.30 12.01
C ASP A 173 -12.99 -18.31 10.58
N SER A 174 -12.74 -17.14 10.00
CA SER A 174 -12.19 -16.98 8.66
C SER A 174 -10.68 -16.73 8.64
N VAL A 175 -10.05 -16.58 9.80
CA VAL A 175 -8.62 -16.29 9.89
C VAL A 175 -7.81 -17.46 9.33
N ARG A 176 -6.94 -17.17 8.39
CA ARG A 176 -6.04 -18.13 7.79
C ARG A 176 -4.67 -17.52 7.53
N SER A 177 -3.65 -18.36 7.55
CA SER A 177 -2.32 -17.94 7.12
C SER A 177 -2.26 -17.93 5.61
N ALA A 178 -1.81 -16.85 5.03
CA ALA A 178 -1.68 -16.65 3.59
C ALA A 178 -0.20 -16.56 3.21
N VAL A 179 0.59 -17.60 3.52
CA VAL A 179 2.06 -17.51 3.45
C VAL A 179 2.59 -17.92 2.08
N PRO A 180 3.03 -16.98 1.27
CA PRO A 180 3.93 -17.26 0.16
C PRO A 180 5.37 -17.48 0.66
N ASP A 181 6.17 -18.22 -0.12
CA ASP A 181 7.59 -18.35 0.18
C ASP A 181 8.29 -16.99 0.25
N ASN A 182 9.23 -16.86 1.19
CA ASN A 182 10.03 -15.65 1.40
C ASN A 182 9.21 -14.40 1.78
N PHE A 183 8.08 -14.58 2.41
CA PHE A 183 7.30 -13.47 2.95
C PHE A 183 8.05 -12.77 4.08
N ARG A 184 8.17 -11.45 3.97
CA ARG A 184 8.65 -10.61 5.07
C ARG A 184 7.51 -9.80 5.68
N GLU A 185 6.80 -8.99 4.86
CA GLU A 185 5.77 -8.06 5.31
C GLU A 185 4.93 -7.51 4.15
N ALA A 186 3.98 -6.62 4.44
CA ALA A 186 3.21 -5.85 3.45
C ALA A 186 2.46 -6.73 2.44
N ILE A 187 1.73 -7.72 2.95
CA ILE A 187 0.87 -8.56 2.11
C ILE A 187 -0.28 -7.73 1.53
N SER A 188 -0.50 -7.84 0.23
CA SER A 188 -1.60 -7.19 -0.49
C SER A 188 -2.24 -8.17 -1.46
N VAL A 189 -3.51 -8.01 -1.74
CA VAL A 189 -4.25 -8.78 -2.74
C VAL A 189 -4.99 -7.83 -3.67
N CYS A 190 -4.94 -8.12 -4.96
CA CYS A 190 -5.85 -7.52 -5.94
C CYS A 190 -6.42 -8.61 -6.85
N ARG A 191 -7.45 -8.26 -7.63
CA ARG A 191 -8.08 -9.17 -8.60
C ARG A 191 -8.24 -8.46 -9.94
N ARG A 192 -7.93 -9.17 -11.03
CA ARG A 192 -8.20 -8.72 -12.40
C ARG A 192 -8.85 -9.86 -13.18
N GLY A 193 -10.07 -9.66 -13.62
CA GLY A 193 -10.88 -10.74 -14.19
C GLY A 193 -11.07 -11.88 -13.18
N ASP A 194 -10.75 -13.09 -13.58
CA ASP A 194 -10.90 -14.30 -12.74
C ASP A 194 -9.60 -14.69 -12.01
N ILE A 195 -8.58 -13.82 -12.04
CA ILE A 195 -7.27 -14.10 -11.44
C ILE A 195 -7.08 -13.23 -10.19
N TYR A 196 -6.72 -13.86 -9.08
CA TYR A 196 -6.27 -13.22 -7.85
C TYR A 196 -4.75 -13.12 -7.86
N TYR A 197 -4.25 -12.00 -7.37
CA TYR A 197 -2.81 -11.74 -7.23
C TYR A 197 -2.52 -11.38 -5.79
N ALA A 198 -1.69 -12.18 -5.15
CA ALA A 198 -1.10 -11.82 -3.87
C ALA A 198 0.29 -11.25 -4.12
N SER A 199 0.62 -10.17 -3.46
CA SER A 199 1.93 -9.52 -3.55
C SER A 199 2.42 -9.13 -2.16
N TRP A 200 3.74 -9.11 -1.96
CA TRP A 200 4.34 -8.89 -0.64
C TRP A 200 5.77 -8.40 -0.77
N SER A 201 6.32 -7.93 0.32
CA SER A 201 7.73 -7.57 0.41
C SER A 201 8.59 -8.74 0.90
N GLU A 202 9.74 -8.92 0.26
CA GLU A 202 10.82 -9.82 0.61
C GLU A 202 12.03 -9.02 1.08
N ASN A 203 12.79 -9.55 2.02
CA ASN A 203 13.88 -8.93 2.78
C ASN A 203 13.37 -7.92 3.84
N ASP A 204 14.29 -7.20 4.47
CA ASP A 204 13.97 -6.18 5.45
C ASP A 204 13.97 -4.79 4.80
N THR A 205 13.11 -3.87 5.24
CA THR A 205 12.99 -2.52 4.67
C THR A 205 14.29 -1.70 4.76
N ARG A 206 15.24 -2.11 5.60
CA ARG A 206 16.59 -1.51 5.69
C ARG A 206 17.59 -2.12 4.70
N ASP A 207 17.22 -3.22 4.03
CA ASP A 207 18.08 -3.87 3.04
C ASP A 207 17.93 -3.14 1.68
N PRO A 208 19.04 -2.69 1.06
CA PRO A 208 19.01 -2.13 -0.29
C PRO A 208 18.35 -3.02 -1.35
N ASN A 209 18.27 -4.33 -1.11
CA ASN A 209 17.62 -5.31 -1.98
C ASN A 209 16.17 -5.65 -1.56
N TYR A 210 15.58 -4.89 -0.64
CA TYR A 210 14.14 -4.98 -0.32
C TYR A 210 13.34 -4.87 -1.61
N ARG A 211 12.40 -5.79 -1.83
CA ARG A 211 11.73 -5.93 -3.13
C ARG A 211 10.32 -6.47 -3.01
N ILE A 212 9.54 -6.31 -4.07
CA ILE A 212 8.17 -6.81 -4.17
C ILE A 212 8.13 -8.10 -4.97
N ARG A 213 7.47 -9.11 -4.40
CA ARG A 213 7.14 -10.39 -5.05
C ARG A 213 5.64 -10.47 -5.27
N TRP A 214 5.23 -11.38 -6.17
CA TRP A 214 3.83 -11.70 -6.41
C TRP A 214 3.63 -13.14 -6.83
N SER A 215 2.40 -13.65 -6.63
CA SER A 215 1.89 -14.92 -7.11
C SER A 215 0.45 -14.74 -7.57
N SER A 216 -0.03 -15.58 -8.46
CA SER A 216 -1.42 -15.59 -8.90
C SER A 216 -2.12 -16.90 -8.55
N ALA A 217 -3.45 -16.85 -8.46
CA ALA A 217 -4.30 -18.00 -8.19
C ALA A 217 -5.70 -17.82 -8.79
N PRO A 218 -6.44 -18.92 -9.05
CA PRO A 218 -7.84 -18.84 -9.48
C PRO A 218 -8.81 -18.51 -8.34
N SER A 219 -8.35 -18.54 -7.10
CA SER A 219 -9.13 -18.18 -5.92
C SER A 219 -8.25 -17.70 -4.77
N LEU A 220 -8.84 -17.06 -3.75
CA LEU A 220 -8.12 -16.65 -2.54
C LEU A 220 -7.53 -17.83 -1.76
N ASP A 221 -8.01 -19.03 -1.99
CA ASP A 221 -7.52 -20.26 -1.35
C ASP A 221 -6.43 -20.94 -2.17
N GLY A 222 -6.07 -20.37 -3.32
CA GLY A 222 -5.08 -20.95 -4.24
C GLY A 222 -5.66 -21.98 -5.22
N PRO A 223 -4.86 -22.85 -5.77
CA PRO A 223 -3.41 -22.92 -5.56
C PRO A 223 -2.65 -21.71 -6.14
N TRP A 224 -1.69 -21.21 -5.38
CA TRP A 224 -0.86 -20.09 -5.78
C TRP A 224 0.31 -20.54 -6.67
N THR A 225 0.61 -19.75 -7.70
CA THR A 225 1.78 -19.99 -8.56
C THR A 225 3.09 -19.75 -7.80
N ALA A 226 4.19 -20.23 -8.38
CA ALA A 226 5.52 -19.93 -7.83
C ALA A 226 5.77 -18.41 -7.82
N PRO A 227 6.35 -17.85 -6.72
CA PRO A 227 6.57 -16.43 -6.60
C PRO A 227 7.49 -15.85 -7.67
N GLN A 228 7.08 -14.70 -8.22
CA GLN A 228 7.85 -13.92 -9.19
C GLN A 228 8.20 -12.53 -8.63
N VAL A 229 9.20 -11.87 -9.20
CA VAL A 229 9.59 -10.51 -8.82
C VAL A 229 8.71 -9.51 -9.56
N LEU A 230 8.03 -8.62 -8.83
CA LEU A 230 7.29 -7.51 -9.41
C LEU A 230 8.19 -6.27 -9.56
N ILE A 231 8.86 -5.87 -8.50
CA ILE A 231 9.75 -4.71 -8.49
C ILE A 231 11.00 -5.08 -7.68
N LYS A 232 12.16 -4.68 -8.14
CA LYS A 232 13.43 -4.84 -7.42
C LYS A 232 14.33 -3.62 -7.61
N ALA A 233 15.33 -3.50 -6.76
CA ALA A 233 16.35 -2.46 -6.84
C ALA A 233 17.02 -2.40 -8.24
N ASP A 234 17.34 -1.20 -8.68
CA ASP A 234 18.19 -0.92 -9.84
C ASP A 234 19.45 -0.18 -9.35
N HIS A 235 20.45 -0.96 -8.98
CA HIS A 235 21.70 -0.42 -8.44
C HIS A 235 22.42 0.50 -9.43
N ALA A 236 22.30 0.25 -10.74
CA ALA A 236 22.91 1.08 -11.76
C ALA A 236 22.32 2.49 -11.81
N LYS A 237 21.05 2.63 -11.45
CA LYS A 237 20.35 3.91 -11.32
C LYS A 237 20.37 4.48 -9.89
N GLY A 238 20.95 3.78 -8.92
CA GLY A 238 20.90 4.15 -7.51
C GLY A 238 19.49 4.08 -6.91
N ILE A 239 18.63 3.18 -7.43
CA ILE A 239 17.30 2.92 -6.90
C ILE A 239 17.37 1.70 -6.01
N LEU A 240 17.14 1.86 -4.71
CA LEU A 240 17.34 0.85 -3.68
C LEU A 240 16.08 0.67 -2.85
N ALA A 241 15.95 -0.51 -2.22
CA ALA A 241 14.90 -0.85 -1.25
C ALA A 241 13.47 -0.57 -1.75
N THR A 242 13.16 -1.09 -2.93
CA THR A 242 11.84 -0.96 -3.59
C THR A 242 10.84 -1.94 -3.00
N GLY A 243 10.03 -1.52 -2.03
CA GLY A 243 9.10 -2.42 -1.35
C GLY A 243 7.88 -1.72 -0.81
N HIS A 244 7.14 -2.41 0.02
CA HIS A 244 5.88 -2.05 0.65
C HIS A 244 4.99 -1.18 -0.27
N HIS A 245 3.98 -1.77 -0.83
CA HIS A 245 3.25 -1.21 -1.97
C HIS A 245 1.73 -1.42 -1.80
N CYS A 246 0.99 -0.67 -2.57
CA CYS A 246 -0.39 -1.00 -2.92
C CYS A 246 -0.56 -1.04 -4.44
N ILE A 247 -1.53 -1.81 -4.91
CA ILE A 247 -1.92 -1.91 -6.31
C ILE A 247 -3.36 -1.44 -6.44
N THR A 248 -3.57 -0.40 -7.24
CA THR A 248 -4.88 0.25 -7.40
C THR A 248 -5.29 0.24 -8.87
N CYS A 249 -6.50 -0.24 -9.14
CA CYS A 249 -7.14 -0.11 -10.45
C CYS A 249 -7.85 1.24 -10.54
N VAL A 250 -7.71 1.92 -11.67
CA VAL A 250 -8.47 3.14 -11.94
C VAL A 250 -9.93 2.76 -12.21
N PRO A 251 -10.91 3.26 -11.45
CA PRO A 251 -12.30 2.86 -11.60
C PRO A 251 -12.83 3.05 -13.02
N GLY A 252 -13.49 1.99 -13.55
CA GLY A 252 -14.06 2.00 -14.90
C GLY A 252 -13.06 1.81 -16.04
N ARG A 253 -11.79 1.55 -15.73
CA ARG A 253 -10.70 1.31 -16.70
C ARG A 253 -9.93 0.05 -16.30
N ASP A 254 -9.18 -0.52 -17.25
CA ASP A 254 -8.21 -1.59 -16.95
C ASP A 254 -6.78 -1.00 -16.86
N ASP A 255 -6.69 0.17 -16.21
CA ASP A 255 -5.44 0.86 -15.95
C ASP A 255 -5.05 0.66 -14.49
N TRP A 256 -3.85 0.18 -14.26
CA TRP A 256 -3.37 -0.19 -12.93
C TRP A 256 -2.15 0.63 -12.54
N ILE A 257 -2.13 1.03 -11.27
CA ILE A 257 -1.04 1.79 -10.66
C ILE A 257 -0.49 0.98 -9.50
N VAL A 258 0.83 0.84 -9.45
CA VAL A 258 1.53 0.42 -8.25
C VAL A 258 2.18 1.64 -7.59
N ALA A 259 1.78 1.91 -6.34
CA ALA A 259 2.48 2.84 -5.47
C ALA A 259 3.37 2.04 -4.53
N TYR A 260 4.63 2.42 -4.39
CA TYR A 260 5.60 1.73 -3.54
C TYR A 260 6.60 2.72 -2.96
N HIS A 261 7.30 2.35 -1.90
CA HIS A 261 8.40 3.17 -1.43
C HIS A 261 9.76 2.64 -1.92
N ARG A 262 10.75 3.51 -1.85
CA ARG A 262 12.16 3.21 -2.03
C ARG A 262 13.00 4.11 -1.12
N PHE A 263 14.28 3.84 -0.97
CA PHE A 263 15.19 4.80 -0.33
C PHE A 263 15.13 6.14 -1.06
N ALA A 264 15.08 7.23 -0.30
CA ALA A 264 15.11 8.58 -0.86
C ALA A 264 16.40 8.80 -1.66
N ARG A 265 16.29 9.55 -2.76
CA ARG A 265 17.40 9.75 -3.70
C ARG A 265 18.13 11.08 -3.50
N ASP A 266 17.94 11.72 -2.37
CA ASP A 266 18.60 12.97 -1.98
C ASP A 266 19.95 12.77 -1.28
N GLY A 267 20.43 11.53 -1.19
CA GLY A 267 21.67 11.15 -0.50
C GLY A 267 21.49 10.82 0.98
N GLN A 268 20.25 10.88 1.51
CA GLN A 268 19.91 10.51 2.89
C GLN A 268 19.15 9.17 2.97
N GLY A 269 18.86 8.56 1.82
CA GLY A 269 18.02 7.37 1.73
C GLY A 269 18.53 6.20 2.54
N ASP A 270 17.70 5.73 3.46
CA ASP A 270 17.86 4.53 4.29
C ASP A 270 16.50 3.98 4.71
N GLY A 271 16.47 3.06 5.68
CA GLY A 271 15.22 2.48 6.20
C GLY A 271 14.24 3.49 6.82
N CYS A 272 14.70 4.68 7.23
CA CYS A 272 13.88 5.74 7.84
C CYS A 272 13.69 6.97 6.94
N HIS A 273 14.41 7.02 5.81
CA HIS A 273 14.34 8.11 4.84
C HIS A 273 13.94 7.52 3.48
N ARG A 274 12.65 7.23 3.34
CA ARG A 274 12.05 6.63 2.16
C ARG A 274 11.20 7.64 1.41
N GLU A 275 10.99 7.40 0.12
CA GLU A 275 10.12 8.21 -0.73
C GLU A 275 9.14 7.33 -1.49
N ILE A 276 7.90 7.79 -1.64
CA ILE A 276 6.87 7.11 -2.42
C ILE A 276 7.01 7.48 -3.88
N VAL A 277 6.88 6.49 -4.75
CA VAL A 277 6.83 6.65 -6.20
C VAL A 277 5.67 5.83 -6.77
N PHE A 278 5.16 6.27 -7.92
CA PHE A 278 4.10 5.57 -8.66
C PHE A 278 4.66 5.04 -9.97
N ALA A 279 4.14 3.89 -10.40
CA ALA A 279 4.44 3.32 -11.70
C ALA A 279 3.18 2.69 -12.31
N PRO A 280 3.06 2.61 -13.64
CA PRO A 280 2.03 1.81 -14.27
C PRO A 280 2.33 0.33 -14.00
N LEU A 281 1.28 -0.46 -13.88
CA LEU A 281 1.35 -1.90 -13.80
C LEU A 281 0.64 -2.50 -15.01
N ASP A 282 1.38 -3.20 -15.83
CA ASP A 282 0.88 -3.89 -17.01
C ASP A 282 0.71 -5.40 -16.74
N PHE A 283 -0.15 -6.04 -17.52
CA PHE A 283 -0.39 -7.48 -17.49
C PHE A 283 -0.12 -8.04 -18.90
N ALA A 284 0.54 -9.19 -18.94
CA ALA A 284 0.73 -9.93 -20.17
C ALA A 284 -0.56 -10.63 -20.64
N ASP A 285 -0.58 -11.14 -21.86
CA ASP A 285 -1.77 -11.79 -22.46
C ASP A 285 -2.23 -13.03 -21.66
N ASP A 286 -1.32 -13.70 -20.96
CA ASP A 286 -1.62 -14.83 -20.07
C ASP A 286 -2.08 -14.42 -18.66
N GLY A 287 -2.19 -13.11 -18.42
CA GLY A 287 -2.58 -12.52 -17.13
C GLY A 287 -1.43 -12.35 -16.15
N ALA A 288 -0.18 -12.70 -16.49
CA ALA A 288 0.94 -12.45 -15.58
C ALA A 288 1.19 -10.95 -15.39
N MET A 289 1.49 -10.53 -14.14
CA MET A 289 1.98 -9.17 -13.92
C MET A 289 3.33 -8.97 -14.61
N VAL A 290 3.44 -7.91 -15.39
CA VAL A 290 4.71 -7.54 -16.02
C VAL A 290 5.62 -6.92 -14.97
N GLN A 291 6.88 -7.37 -14.93
CA GLN A 291 7.85 -6.80 -13.97
C GLN A 291 8.02 -5.30 -14.22
N VAL A 292 7.80 -4.51 -13.20
CA VAL A 292 7.98 -3.06 -13.23
C VAL A 292 9.47 -2.73 -13.13
N CYS A 293 9.97 -1.99 -14.12
CA CYS A 293 11.32 -1.44 -14.08
C CYS A 293 11.29 -0.10 -13.34
N PRO A 294 11.89 0.02 -12.14
CA PRO A 294 11.83 1.25 -11.37
C PRO A 294 12.52 2.39 -12.12
N GLN A 295 11.83 3.51 -12.20
CA GLN A 295 12.30 4.72 -12.88
C GLN A 295 12.81 5.75 -11.86
N VAL A 296 13.65 6.66 -12.35
CA VAL A 296 14.13 7.77 -11.52
C VAL A 296 12.97 8.68 -11.10
N GLY A 297 12.09 9.03 -12.03
CA GLY A 297 10.89 9.81 -11.77
C GLY A 297 9.66 8.94 -11.53
N SER A 298 8.61 9.54 -10.99
CA SER A 298 7.29 8.92 -10.93
C SER A 298 6.58 9.00 -12.27
N TYR A 299 5.70 8.04 -12.52
CA TYR A 299 4.79 8.05 -13.66
C TYR A 299 3.46 8.68 -13.25
N TRP A 300 2.83 9.42 -14.18
CA TRP A 300 1.56 10.09 -13.96
C TRP A 300 0.54 9.75 -15.05
N TYR A 301 -0.70 9.60 -14.65
CA TYR A 301 -1.82 9.65 -15.57
C TYR A 301 -2.25 11.11 -15.72
N PRO A 302 -2.38 11.66 -16.96
CA PRO A 302 -2.90 13.00 -17.17
C PRO A 302 -4.30 13.14 -16.58
N ALA A 303 -4.55 14.21 -15.84
CA ALA A 303 -5.86 14.47 -15.22
C ALA A 303 -7.01 14.52 -16.25
N GLN A 304 -6.72 14.89 -17.48
CA GLN A 304 -7.69 14.94 -18.58
C GLN A 304 -8.22 13.56 -18.99
N ASP A 305 -7.50 12.47 -18.71
CA ASP A 305 -7.92 11.12 -19.01
C ASP A 305 -8.77 10.49 -17.90
N LEU A 306 -8.84 11.13 -16.72
CA LEU A 306 -9.58 10.63 -15.55
C LEU A 306 -11.01 11.20 -15.44
N VAL A 307 -11.36 12.19 -16.26
CA VAL A 307 -12.65 12.88 -16.21
C VAL A 307 -13.34 12.78 -17.57
N THR A 308 -14.02 11.67 -17.80
CA THR A 308 -15.18 11.66 -18.70
C THR A 308 -16.29 10.88 -18.04
N PRO A 309 -17.51 11.45 -17.95
CA PRO A 309 -18.64 10.86 -17.23
C PRO A 309 -19.16 9.58 -17.85
#